data_978a788f35b6b2efc98ae1e29601fd03
#
_entry.id   978a788f35b6b2efc98ae1e29601fd03
#
_cell.length_a   1.000
_cell.length_b   1.000
_cell.length_c   1.000
_cell.angle_alpha   90.00
_cell.angle_beta   90.00
_cell.angle_gamma   90.00
#
_symmetry.space_group_name_H-M   'P 1'
#
loop_
_entity.id
_entity.type
_entity.pdbx_description
1 polymer ?
#
loop_
_entity_poly.entity_id
_entity_poly.type
_entity_poly.pdbx_seq_one_letter_code
_entity_poly.pdbx_strand_id
1 'polypeptide(L)'
;MKIAAATDSNSGITQDQAKQLGVHVLPMPFIIDGQMYYEGVDLTHEEFFRRMEEGADITTSQPSPGEVTDFWDKLLEEYDAVVYIPMSSGLSSSCETAKMLSQDYEGRVFVVDNQRISWSMKQSVLEALVLAQKGYEGRQIQEILERDGRQASIYITLDTLKYLKKGGRITPAA
;
A
#
# COMPACT_ATOMS: atom_id res chain seq x y z
N MET A 1 20.71 5.83 -11.45
CA MET A 1 20.14 4.98 -10.36
C MET A 1 18.85 4.37 -10.88
N LYS A 2 18.69 3.05 -10.81
CA LYS A 2 17.48 2.33 -11.20
C LYS A 2 16.58 2.23 -9.97
N ILE A 3 15.44 2.88 -9.96
CA ILE A 3 14.54 2.97 -8.80
C ILE A 3 13.29 2.13 -9.06
N ALA A 4 12.94 1.25 -8.12
CA ALA A 4 11.67 0.56 -8.10
C ALA A 4 10.58 1.46 -7.51
N ALA A 5 9.49 1.69 -8.24
CA ALA A 5 8.26 2.25 -7.69
C ALA A 5 7.41 1.10 -7.14
N ALA A 6 7.16 1.10 -5.85
CA ALA A 6 6.49 0.03 -5.14
C ALA A 6 5.35 0.56 -4.24
N THR A 7 4.33 -0.25 -4.02
CA THR A 7 3.14 0.08 -3.25
C THR A 7 2.52 -1.17 -2.64
N ASP A 8 1.45 -1.02 -1.88
CA ASP A 8 0.58 -2.14 -1.48
C ASP A 8 -0.73 -2.17 -2.30
N SER A 9 -1.53 -3.22 -2.14
CA SER A 9 -2.76 -3.43 -2.93
C SER A 9 -3.86 -2.39 -2.66
N ASN A 10 -3.77 -1.61 -1.56
CA ASN A 10 -4.71 -0.50 -1.31
C ASN A 10 -4.61 0.63 -2.35
N SER A 11 -3.59 0.63 -3.20
CA SER A 11 -3.51 1.50 -4.38
C SER A 11 -4.56 1.16 -5.46
N GLY A 12 -5.18 -0.01 -5.38
CA GLY A 12 -6.08 -0.53 -6.41
C GLY A 12 -5.37 -0.94 -7.71
N ILE A 13 -4.04 -1.02 -7.70
CA ILE A 13 -3.27 -1.55 -8.83
C ILE A 13 -3.25 -3.08 -8.71
N THR A 14 -3.84 -3.77 -9.70
CA THR A 14 -3.79 -5.23 -9.74
C THR A 14 -2.40 -5.74 -10.13
N GLN A 15 -2.10 -7.02 -9.85
CA GLN A 15 -0.81 -7.64 -10.23
C GLN A 15 -0.54 -7.56 -11.73
N ASP A 16 -1.58 -7.69 -12.57
CA ASP A 16 -1.43 -7.58 -14.03
C ASP A 16 -1.19 -6.13 -14.47
N GLN A 17 -1.88 -5.18 -13.87
CA GLN A 17 -1.61 -3.76 -14.10
C GLN A 17 -0.20 -3.37 -13.64
N ALA A 18 0.26 -3.91 -12.52
CA ALA A 18 1.61 -3.67 -11.99
C ALA A 18 2.68 -4.09 -13.00
N LYS A 19 2.55 -5.29 -13.59
CA LYS A 19 3.46 -5.78 -14.65
C LYS A 19 3.45 -4.86 -15.87
N GLN A 20 2.27 -4.41 -16.32
CA GLN A 20 2.15 -3.52 -17.48
C GLN A 20 2.75 -2.14 -17.25
N LEU A 21 2.62 -1.62 -16.03
CA LEU A 21 3.11 -0.30 -15.63
C LEU A 21 4.59 -0.30 -15.25
N GLY A 22 5.17 -1.46 -14.96
CA GLY A 22 6.53 -1.57 -14.44
C GLY A 22 6.65 -1.11 -12.99
N VAL A 23 5.59 -1.31 -12.19
CA VAL A 23 5.54 -1.06 -10.76
C VAL A 23 5.38 -2.36 -9.98
N HIS A 24 5.57 -2.31 -8.67
CA HIS A 24 5.55 -3.49 -7.81
C HIS A 24 4.50 -3.34 -6.71
N VAL A 25 3.67 -4.36 -6.51
CA VAL A 25 2.56 -4.34 -5.55
C VAL A 25 2.71 -5.45 -4.53
N LEU A 26 2.84 -5.08 -3.26
CA LEU A 26 2.76 -6.01 -2.13
C LEU A 26 1.27 -6.27 -1.84
N PRO A 27 0.80 -7.53 -1.96
CA PRO A 27 -0.60 -7.84 -1.66
C PRO A 27 -0.85 -7.75 -0.15
N MET A 28 -1.97 -7.10 0.23
CA MET A 28 -2.37 -6.99 1.62
C MET A 28 -3.05 -8.28 2.11
N PRO A 29 -2.70 -8.77 3.31
CA PRO A 29 -3.36 -9.91 3.90
C PRO A 29 -4.72 -9.54 4.48
N PHE A 30 -5.66 -10.45 4.38
CA PHE A 30 -6.93 -10.42 5.10
C PHE A 30 -7.33 -11.83 5.55
N ILE A 31 -8.22 -11.92 6.52
CA ILE A 31 -8.64 -13.17 7.13
C ILE A 31 -10.15 -13.32 6.94
N ILE A 32 -10.57 -14.44 6.39
CA ILE A 32 -11.99 -14.86 6.32
C ILE A 32 -12.16 -16.13 7.13
N ASP A 33 -13.02 -16.10 8.13
CA ASP A 33 -13.35 -17.25 8.99
C ASP A 33 -12.10 -17.95 9.57
N GLY A 34 -11.10 -17.14 9.94
CA GLY A 34 -9.84 -17.62 10.51
C GLY A 34 -8.78 -18.08 9.50
N GLN A 35 -9.08 -18.08 8.20
CA GLN A 35 -8.12 -18.43 7.14
C GLN A 35 -7.56 -17.16 6.49
N MET A 36 -6.23 -17.11 6.30
CA MET A 36 -5.54 -15.99 5.67
C MET A 36 -5.58 -16.08 4.13
N TYR A 37 -5.77 -14.94 3.50
CA TYR A 37 -5.77 -14.73 2.05
C TYR A 37 -5.03 -13.45 1.71
N TYR A 38 -4.57 -13.33 0.46
CA TYR A 38 -3.90 -12.14 -0.06
C TYR A 38 -4.72 -11.49 -1.18
N GLU A 39 -4.91 -10.19 -1.07
CA GLU A 39 -5.74 -9.40 -1.99
C GLU A 39 -5.21 -9.46 -3.43
N GLY A 40 -6.09 -9.82 -4.35
CA GLY A 40 -5.76 -9.92 -5.78
C GLY A 40 -4.84 -11.09 -6.14
N VAL A 41 -4.62 -12.04 -5.21
CA VAL A 41 -3.83 -13.27 -5.42
C VAL A 41 -4.71 -14.50 -5.19
N ASP A 42 -5.29 -14.63 -4.00
CA ASP A 42 -6.02 -15.86 -3.58
C ASP A 42 -7.52 -15.80 -3.90
N LEU A 43 -8.10 -14.60 -3.92
CA LEU A 43 -9.51 -14.39 -4.20
C LEU A 43 -9.73 -13.23 -5.17
N THR A 44 -10.76 -13.36 -5.99
CA THR A 44 -11.28 -12.24 -6.77
C THR A 44 -12.07 -11.28 -5.87
N HIS A 45 -12.20 -10.02 -6.28
CA HIS A 45 -13.06 -9.05 -5.57
C HIS A 45 -14.51 -9.54 -5.47
N GLU A 46 -15.03 -10.14 -6.54
CA GLU A 46 -16.39 -10.68 -6.58
C GLU A 46 -16.61 -11.76 -5.51
N GLU A 47 -15.68 -12.71 -5.39
CA GLU A 47 -15.75 -13.78 -4.39
C GLU A 47 -15.60 -13.22 -2.97
N PHE A 48 -14.73 -12.22 -2.77
CA PHE A 48 -14.58 -11.52 -1.49
C PHE A 48 -15.90 -10.87 -1.04
N PHE A 49 -16.54 -10.08 -1.92
CA PHE A 49 -17.79 -9.41 -1.59
C PHE A 49 -18.95 -10.39 -1.40
N ARG A 50 -18.99 -11.46 -2.19
CA ARG A 50 -19.99 -12.53 -2.00
C ARG A 50 -19.92 -13.13 -0.59
N ARG A 51 -18.72 -13.51 -0.13
CA ARG A 51 -18.52 -14.03 1.24
C ARG A 51 -18.89 -13.02 2.31
N MET A 52 -18.56 -11.76 2.08
CA MET A 52 -18.93 -10.67 3.00
C MET A 52 -20.44 -10.51 3.12
N GLU A 53 -21.19 -10.58 2.01
CA GLU A 53 -22.65 -10.52 1.98
C GLU A 53 -23.27 -11.74 2.64
N GLU A 54 -22.69 -12.91 2.50
CA GLU A 54 -23.10 -14.15 3.17
C GLU A 54 -22.80 -14.14 4.68
N GLY A 55 -22.14 -13.13 5.19
CA GLY A 55 -21.90 -12.91 6.61
C GLY A 55 -20.63 -13.52 7.15
N ALA A 56 -19.66 -13.86 6.31
CA ALA A 56 -18.35 -14.34 6.75
C ALA A 56 -17.66 -13.37 7.71
N ASP A 57 -16.90 -13.90 8.65
CA ASP A 57 -16.12 -13.10 9.60
C ASP A 57 -14.84 -12.60 8.93
N ILE A 58 -14.87 -11.36 8.43
CA ILE A 58 -13.73 -10.76 7.72
C ILE A 58 -13.02 -9.76 8.61
N THR A 59 -11.69 -9.93 8.69
CA THR A 59 -10.76 -8.99 9.33
C THR A 59 -9.58 -8.70 8.42
N THR A 60 -8.95 -7.53 8.59
CA THR A 60 -7.78 -7.13 7.82
C THR A 60 -6.56 -7.06 8.72
N SER A 61 -5.39 -7.34 8.16
CA SER A 61 -4.10 -7.20 8.84
C SER A 61 -3.13 -6.40 7.98
N GLN A 62 -2.07 -5.88 8.59
CA GLN A 62 -0.91 -5.43 7.83
C GLN A 62 -0.07 -6.63 7.43
N PRO A 63 0.76 -6.54 6.37
CA PRO A 63 1.79 -7.53 6.10
C PRO A 63 2.72 -7.70 7.29
N SER A 64 3.23 -8.90 7.51
CA SER A 64 4.27 -9.12 8.52
C SER A 64 5.55 -8.36 8.17
N PRO A 65 6.39 -7.99 9.16
CA PRO A 65 7.70 -7.40 8.90
C PRO A 65 8.53 -8.19 7.89
N GLY A 66 8.54 -9.53 8.00
CA GLY A 66 9.25 -10.42 7.08
C GLY A 66 8.75 -10.30 5.63
N GLU A 67 7.44 -10.28 5.40
CA GLU A 67 6.88 -10.11 4.05
C GLU A 67 7.26 -8.77 3.42
N VAL A 68 7.32 -7.72 4.22
CA VAL A 68 7.73 -6.39 3.75
C VAL A 68 9.21 -6.38 3.38
N THR A 69 10.07 -6.93 4.24
CA THR A 69 11.52 -6.98 3.97
C THR A 69 11.84 -7.92 2.81
N ASP A 70 11.26 -9.11 2.73
CA ASP A 70 11.43 -10.05 1.61
C ASP A 70 11.01 -9.41 0.27
N PHE A 71 9.94 -8.62 0.29
CA PHE A 71 9.49 -7.88 -0.89
C PHE A 71 10.53 -6.83 -1.34
N TRP A 72 11.09 -6.05 -0.41
CA TRP A 72 12.11 -5.07 -0.74
C TRP A 72 13.44 -5.71 -1.14
N ASP A 73 13.88 -6.76 -0.44
CA ASP A 73 15.11 -7.50 -0.74
C ASP A 73 15.10 -8.03 -2.17
N LYS A 74 13.98 -8.64 -2.57
CA LYS A 74 13.78 -9.10 -3.94
C LYS A 74 13.85 -7.96 -4.97
N LEU A 75 13.30 -6.79 -4.68
CA LEU A 75 13.41 -5.63 -5.56
C LEU A 75 14.83 -5.10 -5.65
N LEU A 76 15.55 -5.11 -4.54
CA LEU A 76 16.92 -4.63 -4.45
C LEU A 76 17.97 -5.55 -5.11
N GLU A 77 17.56 -6.75 -5.56
CA GLU A 77 18.38 -7.58 -6.46
C GLU A 77 18.49 -6.97 -7.87
N GLU A 78 17.47 -6.24 -8.31
CA GLU A 78 17.38 -5.69 -9.67
C GLU A 78 17.45 -4.15 -9.73
N TYR A 79 17.17 -3.48 -8.60
CA TYR A 79 17.10 -2.03 -8.46
C TYR A 79 18.09 -1.51 -7.45
N ASP A 80 18.62 -0.30 -7.68
CA ASP A 80 19.53 0.36 -6.75
C ASP A 80 18.81 0.85 -5.50
N ALA A 81 17.53 1.23 -5.64
CA ALA A 81 16.70 1.72 -4.54
C ALA A 81 15.21 1.42 -4.78
N VAL A 82 14.44 1.45 -3.70
CA VAL A 82 12.97 1.28 -3.69
C VAL A 82 12.31 2.55 -3.14
N VAL A 83 11.35 3.09 -3.86
CA VAL A 83 10.40 4.08 -3.35
C VAL A 83 9.09 3.34 -3.07
N TYR A 84 8.80 3.13 -1.78
CA TYR A 84 7.64 2.38 -1.32
C TYR A 84 6.55 3.32 -0.82
N ILE A 85 5.36 3.22 -1.41
CA ILE A 85 4.20 4.07 -1.13
C ILE A 85 3.11 3.20 -0.51
N PRO A 86 3.09 3.03 0.83
CA PRO A 86 2.04 2.28 1.53
C PRO A 86 0.76 3.10 1.69
N MET A 87 -0.32 2.44 2.11
CA MET A 87 -1.55 3.10 2.54
C MET A 87 -1.27 4.13 3.64
N SER A 88 -2.04 5.22 3.62
CA SER A 88 -2.00 6.31 4.61
C SER A 88 -1.78 5.85 6.05
N SER A 89 -0.84 6.49 6.75
CA SER A 89 -0.60 6.29 8.20
C SER A 89 -1.85 6.59 9.05
N GLY A 90 -2.77 7.41 8.56
CA GLY A 90 -4.05 7.70 9.22
C GLY A 90 -5.06 6.54 9.19
N LEU A 91 -4.83 5.51 8.37
CA LEU A 91 -5.74 4.36 8.19
C LEU A 91 -5.12 3.03 8.63
N SER A 92 -3.80 2.93 8.67
CA SER A 92 -3.09 1.69 9.03
C SER A 92 -1.73 1.98 9.64
N SER A 93 -1.31 1.15 10.58
CA SER A 93 0.06 1.16 11.12
C SER A 93 1.12 0.62 10.14
N SER A 94 0.72 0.09 8.98
CA SER A 94 1.65 -0.49 7.99
C SER A 94 2.69 0.51 7.50
N CYS A 95 2.32 1.78 7.35
CA CYS A 95 3.24 2.85 6.97
C CYS A 95 4.34 3.06 8.04
N GLU A 96 3.97 3.15 9.31
CA GLU A 96 4.94 3.34 10.40
C GLU A 96 5.84 2.11 10.57
N THR A 97 5.29 0.90 10.43
CA THR A 97 6.07 -0.33 10.41
C THR A 97 7.08 -0.31 9.26
N ALA A 98 6.66 0.07 8.06
CA ALA A 98 7.53 0.18 6.90
C ALA A 98 8.65 1.23 7.11
N LYS A 99 8.34 2.40 7.68
CA LYS A 99 9.35 3.42 8.02
C LYS A 99 10.39 2.91 9.01
N MET A 100 9.96 2.16 10.02
CA MET A 100 10.88 1.55 10.98
C MET A 100 11.82 0.55 10.30
N LEU A 101 11.27 -0.36 9.50
CA LEU A 101 12.06 -1.38 8.79
C LEU A 101 13.02 -0.76 7.76
N SER A 102 12.63 0.33 7.10
CA SER A 102 13.46 0.98 6.09
C SER A 102 14.77 1.56 6.63
N GLN A 103 14.88 1.75 7.94
CA GLN A 103 16.10 2.24 8.59
C GLN A 103 17.27 1.28 8.45
N ASP A 104 17.00 -0.03 8.33
CA ASP A 104 18.02 -1.08 8.18
C ASP A 104 18.55 -1.18 6.74
N TYR A 105 18.00 -0.41 5.80
CA TYR A 105 18.37 -0.45 4.38
C TYR A 105 19.36 0.62 3.92
N GLU A 106 20.02 1.30 4.84
CA GLU A 106 21.13 2.25 4.57
C GLU A 106 20.80 3.31 3.50
N GLY A 107 19.55 3.76 3.47
CA GLY A 107 19.09 4.77 2.51
C GLY A 107 18.80 4.23 1.10
N ARG A 108 18.55 2.93 0.96
CA ARG A 108 18.11 2.30 -0.29
C ARG A 108 16.60 2.09 -0.38
N VAL A 109 15.86 2.21 0.73
CA VAL A 109 14.41 2.13 0.79
C VAL A 109 13.85 3.44 1.32
N PHE A 110 12.98 4.07 0.52
CA PHE A 110 12.34 5.36 0.82
C PHE A 110 10.84 5.14 0.97
N VAL A 111 10.34 5.20 2.21
CA VAL A 111 8.91 5.02 2.51
C VAL A 111 8.21 6.37 2.45
N VAL A 112 7.20 6.48 1.61
CA VAL A 112 6.43 7.72 1.36
C VAL A 112 5.13 7.69 2.14
N ASP A 113 4.97 8.59 3.10
CA ASP A 113 3.70 8.80 3.81
C ASP A 113 3.02 10.06 3.29
N ASN A 114 2.32 9.95 2.19
CA ASN A 114 1.59 11.06 1.61
C ASN A 114 0.09 11.07 1.97
N GLN A 115 -0.32 10.24 2.92
CA GLN A 115 -1.66 10.16 3.47
C GLN A 115 -2.76 9.87 2.43
N ARG A 116 -2.41 9.12 1.39
CA ARG A 116 -3.31 8.73 0.29
C ARG A 116 -3.75 7.27 0.39
N ILE A 117 -4.83 6.96 -0.29
CA ILE A 117 -5.39 5.61 -0.46
C ILE A 117 -6.08 5.51 -1.82
N SER A 118 -6.28 4.29 -2.33
CA SER A 118 -7.05 4.01 -3.54
C SER A 118 -6.54 4.81 -4.75
N TRP A 119 -7.43 5.46 -5.50
CA TRP A 119 -7.07 6.19 -6.72
C TRP A 119 -5.98 7.24 -6.53
N SER A 120 -6.03 8.01 -5.44
CA SER A 120 -5.02 9.03 -5.16
C SER A 120 -3.65 8.41 -4.84
N MET A 121 -3.63 7.25 -4.19
CA MET A 121 -2.41 6.48 -3.93
C MET A 121 -1.84 5.90 -5.24
N LYS A 122 -2.69 5.34 -6.12
CA LYS A 122 -2.30 4.92 -7.47
C LYS A 122 -1.64 6.05 -8.25
N GLN A 123 -2.21 7.25 -8.20
CA GLN A 123 -1.63 8.42 -8.84
C GLN A 123 -0.22 8.73 -8.33
N SER A 124 0.02 8.62 -7.01
CA SER A 124 1.36 8.80 -6.43
C SER A 124 2.37 7.76 -6.93
N VAL A 125 1.94 6.52 -7.13
CA VAL A 125 2.81 5.47 -7.70
C VAL A 125 3.23 5.82 -9.13
N LEU A 126 2.29 6.30 -9.94
CA LEU A 126 2.58 6.75 -11.31
C LEU A 126 3.49 7.98 -11.33
N GLU A 127 3.30 8.91 -10.41
CA GLU A 127 4.16 10.08 -10.21
C GLU A 127 5.59 9.66 -9.83
N ALA A 128 5.73 8.70 -8.89
CA ALA A 128 7.03 8.14 -8.52
C ALA A 128 7.75 7.54 -9.73
N LEU A 129 7.04 6.78 -10.55
CA LEU A 129 7.59 6.17 -11.76
C LEU A 129 8.10 7.24 -12.74
N VAL A 130 7.31 8.29 -12.99
CA VAL A 130 7.70 9.40 -13.87
C VAL A 130 8.91 10.15 -13.32
N LEU A 131 8.97 10.41 -12.02
CA LEU A 131 10.10 11.07 -11.39
C LEU A 131 11.38 10.23 -11.49
N ALA A 132 11.28 8.91 -11.25
CA ALA A 132 12.40 7.98 -11.42
C ALA A 132 12.90 7.97 -12.87
N GLN A 133 12.01 7.95 -13.86
CA GLN A 133 12.37 8.04 -15.30
C GLN A 133 13.04 9.36 -15.65
N LYS A 134 12.74 10.45 -14.97
CA LYS A 134 13.39 11.77 -15.12
C LYS A 134 14.72 11.87 -14.39
N GLY A 135 15.17 10.81 -13.69
CA GLY A 135 16.46 10.75 -13.02
C GLY A 135 16.49 11.32 -11.61
N TYR A 136 15.34 11.56 -10.98
CA TYR A 136 15.28 11.94 -9.58
C TYR A 136 15.74 10.77 -8.68
N GLU A 137 16.43 11.10 -7.59
CA GLU A 137 16.85 10.12 -6.58
C GLU A 137 15.70 9.77 -5.64
N GLY A 138 15.77 8.59 -4.98
CA GLY A 138 14.70 8.09 -4.14
C GLY A 138 14.27 9.06 -3.02
N ARG A 139 15.22 9.76 -2.39
CA ARG A 139 14.94 10.78 -1.37
C ARG A 139 14.17 11.97 -1.96
N GLN A 140 14.57 12.44 -3.12
CA GLN A 140 13.90 13.56 -3.80
C GLN A 140 12.46 13.19 -4.18
N ILE A 141 12.25 11.95 -4.67
CA ILE A 141 10.91 11.43 -4.99
C ILE A 141 10.05 11.39 -3.71
N GLN A 142 10.59 10.87 -2.62
CA GLN A 142 9.90 10.83 -1.32
C GLN A 142 9.45 12.24 -0.90
N GLU A 143 10.37 13.20 -0.87
CA GLU A 143 10.09 14.58 -0.45
C GLU A 143 9.03 15.28 -1.32
N ILE A 144 9.08 15.06 -2.65
CA ILE A 144 8.10 15.60 -3.59
C ILE A 144 6.71 15.02 -3.29
N LEU A 145 6.60 13.71 -3.20
CA LEU A 145 5.32 13.03 -3.02
C LEU A 145 4.68 13.33 -1.65
N GLU A 146 5.48 13.45 -0.58
CA GLU A 146 4.99 13.81 0.76
C GLU A 146 4.52 15.27 0.81
N ARG A 147 5.25 16.19 0.18
CA ARG A 147 4.84 17.58 0.07
C ARG A 147 3.52 17.73 -0.70
N ASP A 148 3.43 17.08 -1.86
CA ASP A 148 2.30 17.23 -2.78
C ASP A 148 1.09 16.41 -2.31
N GLY A 149 1.31 15.36 -1.52
CA GLY A 149 0.26 14.55 -0.89
C GLY A 149 -0.71 15.38 -0.05
N ARG A 150 -0.21 16.37 0.65
CA ARG A 150 -1.00 17.28 1.51
C ARG A 150 -1.92 18.23 0.75
N GLN A 151 -1.74 18.36 -0.56
CA GLN A 151 -2.57 19.23 -1.42
C GLN A 151 -3.77 18.47 -2.02
N ALA A 152 -3.86 17.17 -1.79
CA ALA A 152 -4.95 16.33 -2.28
C ALA A 152 -5.91 15.94 -1.15
N SER A 153 -7.20 15.87 -1.47
CA SER A 153 -8.23 15.35 -0.58
C SER A 153 -8.99 14.22 -1.27
N ILE A 154 -9.40 13.23 -0.50
CA ILE A 154 -10.28 12.16 -0.96
C ILE A 154 -11.57 12.21 -0.16
N TYR A 155 -12.71 12.15 -0.84
CA TYR A 155 -14.04 12.06 -0.25
C TYR A 155 -14.54 10.64 -0.43
N ILE A 156 -14.88 9.96 0.67
CA ILE A 156 -15.36 8.58 0.67
C ILE A 156 -16.77 8.56 1.23
N THR A 157 -17.74 8.15 0.41
CA THR A 157 -19.10 7.88 0.87
C THR A 157 -19.19 6.43 1.32
N LEU A 158 -19.68 6.21 2.52
CA LEU A 158 -19.81 4.90 3.14
C LEU A 158 -21.27 4.49 3.21
N ASP A 159 -21.57 3.28 2.76
CA ASP A 159 -22.90 2.68 2.89
C ASP A 159 -23.18 2.29 4.35
N THR A 160 -22.15 1.87 5.08
CA THR A 160 -22.24 1.48 6.48
C THR A 160 -20.94 1.76 7.22
N LEU A 161 -21.05 2.11 8.49
CA LEU A 161 -19.90 2.28 9.41
C LEU A 161 -19.50 0.98 10.13
N LYS A 162 -20.26 -0.11 9.94
CA LYS A 162 -20.10 -1.40 10.63
C LYS A 162 -18.65 -1.91 10.56
N TYR A 163 -18.05 -1.91 9.38
CA TYR A 163 -16.71 -2.47 9.17
C TYR A 163 -15.61 -1.58 9.73
N LEU A 164 -15.75 -0.26 9.65
CA LEU A 164 -14.81 0.68 10.27
C LEU A 164 -14.84 0.57 11.80
N LYS A 165 -16.03 0.40 12.38
CA LYS A 165 -16.20 0.17 13.82
C LYS A 165 -15.58 -1.16 14.24
N LYS A 166 -15.84 -2.25 13.49
CA LYS A 166 -15.25 -3.58 13.73
C LYS A 166 -13.72 -3.53 13.68
N GLY A 167 -13.15 -2.80 12.71
CA GLY A 167 -11.71 -2.60 12.53
C GLY A 167 -11.07 -1.57 13.48
N GLY A 168 -11.82 -0.99 14.43
CA GLY A 168 -11.29 0.00 15.38
C GLY A 168 -10.89 1.34 14.76
N ARG A 169 -11.34 1.64 13.54
CA ARG A 169 -11.00 2.86 12.80
C ARG A 169 -11.91 4.04 13.08
N ILE A 170 -13.00 3.83 13.81
CA ILE A 170 -13.88 4.87 14.34
C ILE A 170 -14.21 4.57 15.80
N THR A 171 -14.49 5.63 16.58
CA THR A 171 -14.86 5.47 17.98
C THR A 171 -16.29 4.89 18.13
N PRO A 172 -16.63 4.23 19.26
CA PRO A 172 -17.99 3.73 19.51
C PRO A 172 -19.07 4.81 19.52
N ALA A 173 -18.69 6.08 19.65
CA ALA A 173 -19.59 7.23 19.69
C ALA A 173 -19.90 7.84 18.32
N ALA A 174 -19.30 7.32 17.26
CA ALA A 174 -19.52 7.78 15.90
C ALA A 174 -20.68 7.03 15.23
#